data_1277c234c6cd8cbbf0fbdf879203ac20
#
_entry.id   1277c234c6cd8cbbf0fbdf879203ac20
#
_cell.length_a   1.000
_cell.length_b   1.000
_cell.length_c   1.000
_cell.angle_alpha   90.00
_cell.angle_beta   90.00
_cell.angle_gamma   90.00
#
_symmetry.space_group_name_H-M   'P 1'
#
loop_
_entity.id
_entity.type
_entity.pdbx_description
1 polymer ?
#
loop_
_entity_poly.entity_id
_entity_poly.type
_entity_poly.pdbx_seq_one_letter_code
_entity_poly.pdbx_strand_id
1 'polypeptide(L)'
;MNLDSEIISHQDELLILVDREDNELGFASKAECHFGTGLLHRAFSVFIFNSSGQVLLQQRSQQKKLWNLYWSNSCCSHPHQGEQIENAAHRRLIEELSIDCELHYLYKFFYQESFEKKGSEHELCSVFVGLFDGEISINTNEIADWKFIDPEELSKSIDQYPEKYTPWLQSEWSELTNNYLGSINQALGLSLN
;
A
#
# COMPACT_ATOMS: atom_id res chain seq x y z
N MET A 1 -12.71 -17.55 -13.44
CA MET A 1 -13.35 -17.02 -12.21
C MET A 1 -13.27 -15.52 -12.32
N ASN A 2 -14.39 -14.79 -12.18
CA ASN A 2 -14.34 -13.34 -12.16
C ASN A 2 -13.75 -12.90 -10.83
N LEU A 3 -12.51 -12.41 -10.84
CA LEU A 3 -11.84 -11.83 -9.66
C LEU A 3 -12.51 -10.50 -9.21
N ASP A 4 -13.36 -9.95 -10.06
CA ASP A 4 -13.92 -8.58 -9.94
C ASP A 4 -14.87 -8.34 -8.75
N SER A 5 -15.19 -9.36 -7.94
CA SER A 5 -16.21 -9.23 -6.88
C SER A 5 -15.98 -10.11 -5.64
N GLU A 6 -14.85 -10.75 -5.49
CA GLU A 6 -14.54 -11.52 -4.29
C GLU A 6 -14.13 -10.58 -3.14
N ILE A 7 -14.69 -10.80 -1.95
CA ILE A 7 -14.25 -10.10 -0.74
C ILE A 7 -12.98 -10.78 -0.27
N ILE A 8 -11.85 -10.10 -0.41
CA ILE A 8 -10.52 -10.61 -0.08
C ILE A 8 -9.94 -10.01 1.20
N SER A 9 -10.67 -9.10 1.85
CA SER A 9 -10.23 -8.42 3.07
C SER A 9 -11.30 -8.56 4.15
N HIS A 10 -11.04 -9.41 5.13
CA HIS A 10 -11.97 -9.72 6.21
C HIS A 10 -11.54 -9.08 7.53
N GLN A 11 -12.49 -8.71 8.39
CA GLN A 11 -12.21 -8.04 9.66
C GLN A 11 -11.68 -9.01 10.73
N ASP A 12 -11.88 -10.28 10.56
CA ASP A 12 -11.41 -11.38 11.42
C ASP A 12 -10.07 -11.98 10.98
N GLU A 13 -9.47 -11.49 9.88
CA GLU A 13 -8.09 -11.82 9.48
C GLU A 13 -7.14 -11.58 10.65
N LEU A 14 -6.26 -12.55 10.92
CA LEU A 14 -5.24 -12.43 11.95
C LEU A 14 -4.01 -11.72 11.38
N LEU A 15 -3.72 -10.54 11.92
CA LEU A 15 -2.54 -9.75 11.61
C LEU A 15 -1.42 -10.03 12.60
N ILE A 16 -0.19 -9.90 12.15
CA ILE A 16 1.02 -10.19 12.93
C ILE A 16 1.36 -8.95 13.77
N LEU A 17 1.20 -9.05 15.10
CA LEU A 17 1.65 -8.03 16.04
C LEU A 17 3.16 -8.07 16.16
N VAL A 18 3.79 -6.89 16.15
CA VAL A 18 5.25 -6.75 16.24
C VAL A 18 5.65 -5.68 17.23
N ASP A 19 6.92 -5.73 17.67
CA ASP A 19 7.58 -4.60 18.31
C ASP A 19 8.26 -3.68 17.27
N ARG A 20 8.95 -2.66 17.73
CA ARG A 20 9.65 -1.71 16.83
C ARG A 20 10.87 -2.31 16.13
N GLU A 21 11.38 -3.42 16.63
CA GLU A 21 12.48 -4.21 16.06
C GLU A 21 11.99 -5.30 15.10
N ASP A 22 10.65 -5.36 14.82
CA ASP A 22 9.97 -6.35 13.97
C ASP A 22 9.97 -7.78 14.56
N ASN A 23 10.14 -7.94 15.87
CA ASN A 23 9.94 -9.21 16.52
C ASN A 23 8.44 -9.49 16.64
N GLU A 24 8.03 -10.71 16.28
CA GLU A 24 6.64 -11.14 16.39
C GLU A 24 6.23 -11.27 17.87
N LEU A 25 5.14 -10.62 18.25
CA LEU A 25 4.57 -10.62 19.61
C LEU A 25 3.32 -11.49 19.73
N GLY A 26 2.71 -11.87 18.60
CA GLY A 26 1.48 -12.64 18.55
C GLY A 26 0.57 -12.16 17.41
N PHE A 27 -0.73 -12.36 17.56
CA PHE A 27 -1.71 -12.08 16.54
C PHE A 27 -2.94 -11.41 17.15
N ALA A 28 -3.58 -10.54 16.36
CA ALA A 28 -4.90 -9.99 16.67
C ALA A 28 -5.72 -9.87 15.38
N SER A 29 -7.03 -9.83 15.52
CA SER A 29 -7.88 -9.60 14.36
C SER A 29 -7.63 -8.22 13.76
N LYS A 30 -7.83 -8.08 12.46
CA LYS A 30 -7.75 -6.79 11.77
C LYS A 30 -8.63 -5.74 12.43
N ALA A 31 -9.82 -6.14 12.89
CA ALA A 31 -10.71 -5.25 13.62
C ALA A 31 -10.09 -4.70 14.91
N GLU A 32 -9.39 -5.55 15.68
CA GLU A 32 -8.70 -5.13 16.91
C GLU A 32 -7.47 -4.27 16.61
N CYS A 33 -6.68 -4.66 15.59
CA CYS A 33 -5.49 -3.91 15.17
C CYS A 33 -5.81 -2.46 14.77
N HIS A 34 -6.98 -2.22 14.20
CA HIS A 34 -7.40 -0.88 13.76
C HIS A 34 -8.34 -0.16 14.73
N PHE A 35 -8.67 -0.76 15.89
CA PHE A 35 -9.56 -0.13 16.86
C PHE A 35 -8.82 0.90 17.73
N GLY A 36 -9.48 2.03 18.01
CA GLY A 36 -8.94 3.08 18.87
C GLY A 36 -7.66 3.69 18.30
N THR A 37 -6.55 3.60 19.04
CA THR A 37 -5.23 4.10 18.62
C THR A 37 -4.44 3.08 17.77
N GLY A 38 -5.00 1.91 17.52
CA GLY A 38 -4.37 0.82 16.78
C GLY A 38 -3.34 0.03 17.58
N LEU A 39 -3.20 -1.27 17.26
CA LEU A 39 -2.10 -2.11 17.73
C LEU A 39 -1.01 -2.14 16.66
N LEU A 40 0.26 -2.07 17.07
CA LEU A 40 1.36 -2.15 16.12
C LEU A 40 1.39 -3.53 15.46
N HIS A 41 1.27 -3.55 14.14
CA HIS A 41 1.25 -4.76 13.35
C HIS A 41 2.05 -4.62 12.05
N ARG A 42 2.42 -5.75 11.45
CA ARG A 42 3.23 -5.81 10.23
C ARG A 42 2.37 -5.52 9.02
N ALA A 43 2.89 -4.66 8.13
CA ALA A 43 2.23 -4.25 6.90
C ALA A 43 3.23 -4.10 5.74
N PHE A 44 2.70 -3.92 4.54
CA PHE A 44 3.49 -3.57 3.37
C PHE A 44 2.77 -2.56 2.48
N SER A 45 3.58 -1.80 1.75
CA SER A 45 3.19 -0.88 0.69
C SER A 45 3.91 -1.23 -0.60
N VAL A 46 3.22 -1.15 -1.73
CA VAL A 46 3.78 -1.38 -3.06
C VAL A 46 3.53 -0.17 -3.94
N PHE A 47 4.56 0.27 -4.68
CA PHE A 47 4.48 1.28 -5.72
C PHE A 47 4.83 0.63 -7.06
N ILE A 48 3.88 0.58 -7.97
CA ILE A 48 4.07 0.07 -9.32
C ILE A 48 4.31 1.24 -10.26
N PHE A 49 5.38 1.15 -11.03
CA PHE A 49 5.71 2.09 -12.10
C PHE A 49 5.46 1.43 -13.45
N ASN A 50 5.18 2.23 -14.48
CA ASN A 50 5.21 1.78 -15.86
C ASN A 50 6.55 2.18 -16.53
N SER A 51 6.80 1.69 -17.73
CA SER A 51 8.03 1.99 -18.50
C SER A 51 8.15 3.46 -18.91
N SER A 52 7.06 4.23 -18.84
CA SER A 52 7.07 5.69 -19.00
C SER A 52 7.46 6.45 -17.73
N GLY A 53 7.72 5.74 -16.60
CA GLY A 53 8.09 6.34 -15.33
C GLY A 53 6.92 6.89 -14.52
N GLN A 54 5.68 6.61 -14.93
CA GLN A 54 4.49 7.00 -14.18
C GLN A 54 4.22 5.99 -13.07
N VAL A 55 3.72 6.46 -11.93
CA VAL A 55 3.35 5.63 -10.77
C VAL A 55 1.85 5.34 -10.78
N LEU A 56 1.50 4.08 -10.48
CA LEU A 56 0.12 3.64 -10.34
C LEU A 56 -0.43 4.02 -8.97
N LEU A 57 -1.54 4.75 -8.96
CA LEU A 57 -2.35 5.01 -7.77
C LEU A 57 -3.67 4.27 -7.85
N GLN A 58 -4.18 3.86 -6.70
CA GLN A 58 -5.55 3.39 -6.53
C GLN A 58 -6.39 4.36 -5.70
N GLN A 59 -7.66 4.51 -6.04
CA GLN A 59 -8.65 5.11 -5.15
C GLN A 59 -9.29 4.00 -4.32
N ARG A 60 -9.18 4.08 -3.01
CA ARG A 60 -9.73 3.08 -2.08
C ARG A 60 -11.24 2.98 -2.25
N SER A 61 -11.78 1.76 -2.22
CA SER A 61 -13.22 1.57 -2.40
C SER A 61 -14.04 2.26 -1.30
N GLN A 62 -15.28 2.55 -1.59
CA GLN A 62 -16.23 3.12 -0.61
C GLN A 62 -16.50 2.16 0.58
N GLN A 63 -16.21 0.86 0.42
CA GLN A 63 -16.42 -0.15 1.44
C GLN A 63 -15.31 -0.17 2.51
N LYS A 64 -14.17 0.49 2.25
CA LYS A 64 -13.08 0.60 3.23
C LYS A 64 -13.56 1.40 4.46
N LYS A 65 -13.31 0.87 5.67
CA LYS A 65 -13.70 1.54 6.93
C LYS A 65 -12.91 2.81 7.19
N LEU A 66 -11.61 2.79 6.88
CA LEU A 66 -10.69 3.89 7.09
C LEU A 66 -10.26 4.45 5.73
N TRP A 67 -10.19 5.77 5.58
CA TRP A 67 -9.81 6.49 4.36
C TRP A 67 -10.48 5.96 3.09
N ASN A 68 -11.79 5.72 3.13
CA ASN A 68 -12.57 5.35 1.94
C ASN A 68 -12.60 6.50 0.93
N LEU A 69 -12.46 6.17 -0.35
CA LEU A 69 -12.40 7.10 -1.50
C LEU A 69 -11.15 8.02 -1.52
N TYR A 70 -10.19 7.82 -0.62
CA TYR A 70 -8.88 8.47 -0.72
C TYR A 70 -8.01 7.79 -1.78
N TRP A 71 -7.17 8.58 -2.44
CA TRP A 71 -6.10 8.07 -3.30
C TRP A 71 -4.96 7.53 -2.43
N SER A 72 -4.42 6.40 -2.84
CA SER A 72 -3.35 5.68 -2.17
C SER A 72 -2.33 5.16 -3.18
N ASN A 73 -1.20 4.63 -2.71
CA ASN A 73 -0.23 3.89 -3.49
C ASN A 73 -0.87 2.66 -4.18
N SER A 74 -0.12 1.95 -5.01
CA SER A 74 -0.66 0.89 -5.87
C SER A 74 -1.34 -0.22 -5.08
N CYS A 75 -0.72 -0.68 -3.98
CA CYS A 75 -1.31 -1.68 -3.09
C CYS A 75 -0.74 -1.53 -1.69
N CYS A 76 -1.55 -1.69 -0.65
CA CYS A 76 -1.10 -1.80 0.73
C CYS A 76 -2.00 -2.76 1.51
N SER A 77 -1.38 -3.64 2.30
CA SER A 77 -2.08 -4.67 3.07
C SER A 77 -1.14 -5.32 4.11
N HIS A 78 -1.52 -6.49 4.57
CA HIS A 78 -0.87 -7.20 5.65
C HIS A 78 -0.50 -8.63 5.24
N PRO A 79 0.64 -9.18 5.72
CA PRO A 79 0.92 -10.59 5.61
C PRO A 79 0.02 -11.39 6.56
N HIS A 80 -0.39 -12.57 6.12
CA HIS A 80 -1.07 -13.53 6.97
C HIS A 80 -0.09 -14.20 7.94
N GLN A 81 -0.61 -14.85 8.97
CA GLN A 81 0.19 -15.63 9.90
C GLN A 81 1.09 -16.65 9.17
N GLY A 82 2.41 -16.55 9.37
CA GLY A 82 3.41 -17.43 8.74
C GLY A 82 3.70 -17.12 7.26
N GLU A 83 3.09 -16.09 6.69
CA GLU A 83 3.36 -15.65 5.33
C GLU A 83 4.58 -14.73 5.29
N GLN A 84 5.47 -14.97 4.31
CA GLN A 84 6.55 -14.03 4.03
C GLN A 84 5.98 -12.76 3.40
N ILE A 85 6.55 -11.61 3.77
CA ILE A 85 5.96 -10.31 3.40
C ILE A 85 5.99 -10.07 1.88
N GLU A 86 7.01 -10.56 1.19
CA GLU A 86 7.12 -10.50 -0.26
C GLU A 86 6.00 -11.30 -0.94
N ASN A 87 5.70 -12.51 -0.42
CA ASN A 87 4.61 -13.35 -0.94
C ASN A 87 3.25 -12.69 -0.70
N ALA A 88 3.06 -12.04 0.45
CA ALA A 88 1.85 -11.28 0.76
C ALA A 88 1.67 -10.10 -0.22
N ALA A 89 2.75 -9.37 -0.54
CA ALA A 89 2.72 -8.27 -1.49
C ALA A 89 2.33 -8.75 -2.90
N HIS A 90 2.92 -9.83 -3.39
CA HIS A 90 2.54 -10.46 -4.66
C HIS A 90 1.09 -10.93 -4.66
N ARG A 91 0.67 -11.66 -3.63
CA ARG A 91 -0.71 -12.15 -3.49
C ARG A 91 -1.71 -11.00 -3.60
N ARG A 92 -1.50 -9.92 -2.86
CA ARG A 92 -2.43 -8.79 -2.83
C ARG A 92 -2.44 -7.99 -4.14
N LEU A 93 -1.30 -7.83 -4.81
CA LEU A 93 -1.25 -7.23 -6.14
C LEU A 93 -2.10 -8.01 -7.15
N ILE A 94 -2.02 -9.35 -7.12
CA ILE A 94 -2.83 -10.21 -7.98
C ILE A 94 -4.32 -10.09 -7.63
N GLU A 95 -4.66 -10.17 -6.34
CA GLU A 95 -6.05 -10.13 -5.84
C GLU A 95 -6.72 -8.77 -6.05
N GLU A 96 -5.99 -7.66 -5.94
CA GLU A 96 -6.54 -6.30 -6.05
C GLU A 96 -6.49 -5.72 -7.47
N LEU A 97 -5.42 -6.02 -8.23
CA LEU A 97 -5.09 -5.34 -9.49
C LEU A 97 -4.82 -6.29 -10.66
N SER A 98 -4.78 -7.61 -10.42
CA SER A 98 -4.35 -8.63 -11.39
C SER A 98 -2.93 -8.39 -11.92
N ILE A 99 -2.06 -7.79 -11.10
CA ILE A 99 -0.66 -7.52 -11.42
C ILE A 99 0.21 -8.63 -10.85
N ASP A 100 1.06 -9.21 -11.70
CA ASP A 100 2.16 -10.10 -11.30
C ASP A 100 3.45 -9.57 -11.92
N CYS A 101 4.37 -9.08 -11.08
CA CYS A 101 5.66 -8.53 -11.50
C CYS A 101 6.70 -8.73 -10.41
N GLU A 102 7.98 -8.61 -10.77
CA GLU A 102 9.07 -8.61 -9.79
C GLU A 102 8.95 -7.41 -8.85
N LEU A 103 9.11 -7.65 -7.55
CA LEU A 103 9.10 -6.63 -6.51
C LEU A 103 10.49 -6.49 -5.90
N HIS A 104 10.92 -5.24 -5.71
CA HIS A 104 12.18 -4.88 -5.07
C HIS A 104 11.89 -4.17 -3.75
N TYR A 105 12.38 -4.75 -2.65
CA TYR A 105 12.31 -4.14 -1.32
C TYR A 105 13.21 -2.88 -1.28
N LEU A 106 12.69 -1.80 -0.70
CA LEU A 106 13.45 -0.56 -0.53
C LEU A 106 13.79 -0.29 0.95
N TYR A 107 12.78 -0.15 1.79
CA TYR A 107 12.96 0.18 3.20
C TYR A 107 11.74 -0.24 4.03
N LYS A 108 11.89 -0.10 5.34
CA LYS A 108 10.82 -0.30 6.32
C LYS A 108 10.67 0.97 7.17
N PHE A 109 9.46 1.35 7.45
CA PHE A 109 9.17 2.49 8.30
C PHE A 109 8.02 2.20 9.25
N PHE A 110 7.93 3.03 10.25
CA PHE A 110 6.91 2.99 11.27
C PHE A 110 6.01 4.20 11.14
N TYR A 111 4.69 3.99 11.16
CA TYR A 111 3.76 5.09 11.23
C TYR A 111 2.52 4.77 12.06
N GLN A 112 1.86 5.82 12.56
CA GLN A 112 0.61 5.74 13.27
C GLN A 112 -0.26 6.93 12.90
N GLU A 113 -1.43 6.65 12.34
CA GLU A 113 -2.37 7.67 11.89
C GLU A 113 -3.79 7.32 12.31
N SER A 114 -4.54 8.32 12.77
CA SER A 114 -5.92 8.15 13.21
C SER A 114 -6.89 8.74 12.19
N PHE A 115 -7.94 8.01 11.89
CA PHE A 115 -9.01 8.46 10.99
C PHE A 115 -10.26 8.81 11.78
N GLU A 116 -10.44 10.10 12.08
CA GLU A 116 -11.56 10.60 12.86
C GLU A 116 -11.68 9.86 14.22
N LYS A 117 -12.90 9.37 14.54
CA LYS A 117 -13.17 8.47 15.67
C LYS A 117 -13.42 7.02 15.22
N LYS A 118 -13.09 6.70 13.95
CA LYS A 118 -13.43 5.41 13.34
C LYS A 118 -12.36 4.34 13.58
N GLY A 119 -11.11 4.74 13.81
CA GLY A 119 -9.98 3.84 14.03
C GLY A 119 -8.66 4.45 13.61
N SER A 120 -7.61 3.64 13.59
CA SER A 120 -6.24 4.06 13.28
C SER A 120 -5.49 2.98 12.54
N GLU A 121 -4.53 3.40 11.71
CA GLU A 121 -3.43 2.56 11.26
C GLU A 121 -2.26 2.72 12.26
N HIS A 122 -1.60 1.62 12.61
CA HIS A 122 -0.44 1.59 13.47
C HIS A 122 0.46 0.45 12.99
N GLU A 123 1.36 0.76 12.08
CA GLU A 123 2.03 -0.23 11.25
C GLU A 123 3.55 -0.11 11.26
N LEU A 124 4.20 -1.25 11.20
CA LEU A 124 5.57 -1.39 10.73
C LEU A 124 5.51 -1.88 9.28
N CYS A 125 5.67 -0.96 8.35
CA CYS A 125 5.38 -1.13 6.94
C CYS A 125 6.65 -1.32 6.10
N SER A 126 6.73 -2.41 5.34
CA SER A 126 7.78 -2.66 4.34
C SER A 126 7.37 -2.12 2.99
N VAL A 127 8.23 -1.32 2.36
CA VAL A 127 7.96 -0.65 1.08
C VAL A 127 8.67 -1.35 -0.07
N PHE A 128 7.89 -1.67 -1.09
CA PHE A 128 8.34 -2.33 -2.32
C PHE A 128 8.05 -1.49 -3.56
N VAL A 129 8.85 -1.70 -4.60
CA VAL A 129 8.60 -1.13 -5.93
C VAL A 129 8.62 -2.23 -6.98
N GLY A 130 7.86 -2.05 -8.06
CA GLY A 130 7.82 -2.95 -9.20
C GLY A 130 7.54 -2.22 -10.50
N LEU A 131 7.85 -2.87 -11.64
CA LEU A 131 7.57 -2.37 -12.98
C LEU A 131 6.48 -3.22 -13.62
N PHE A 132 5.46 -2.57 -14.21
CA PHE A 132 4.39 -3.26 -14.91
C PHE A 132 3.77 -2.40 -16.01
N ASP A 133 3.67 -2.96 -17.22
CA ASP A 133 3.08 -2.33 -18.40
C ASP A 133 1.87 -3.11 -18.95
N GLY A 134 1.42 -4.14 -18.22
CA GLY A 134 0.31 -4.98 -18.64
C GLY A 134 -1.07 -4.37 -18.41
N GLU A 135 -2.09 -5.14 -18.70
CA GLU A 135 -3.49 -4.79 -18.45
C GLU A 135 -3.81 -4.89 -16.94
N ILE A 136 -4.52 -3.90 -16.41
CA ILE A 136 -4.92 -3.85 -15.01
C ILE A 136 -6.42 -4.17 -14.92
N SER A 137 -6.75 -5.14 -14.06
CA SER A 137 -8.13 -5.48 -13.71
C SER A 137 -8.31 -5.34 -12.21
N ILE A 138 -9.21 -4.46 -11.79
CA ILE A 138 -9.39 -4.12 -10.37
C ILE A 138 -10.43 -5.00 -9.69
N ASN A 139 -10.20 -5.33 -8.43
CA ASN A 139 -11.24 -5.83 -7.54
C ASN A 139 -12.02 -4.64 -6.96
N THR A 140 -13.28 -4.49 -7.39
CA THR A 140 -14.13 -3.34 -7.03
C THR A 140 -14.53 -3.29 -5.55
N ASN A 141 -14.36 -4.37 -4.79
CA ASN A 141 -14.52 -4.35 -3.34
C ASN A 141 -13.35 -3.64 -2.63
N GLU A 142 -12.19 -3.61 -3.27
CA GLU A 142 -10.98 -3.00 -2.72
C GLU A 142 -10.71 -1.61 -3.33
N ILE A 143 -10.95 -1.44 -4.63
CA ILE A 143 -10.55 -0.30 -5.44
C ILE A 143 -11.78 0.29 -6.17
N ALA A 144 -12.01 1.59 -6.02
CA ALA A 144 -13.06 2.33 -6.72
C ALA A 144 -12.60 2.83 -8.09
N ASP A 145 -11.32 3.24 -8.21
CA ASP A 145 -10.71 3.78 -9.43
C ASP A 145 -9.19 3.64 -9.36
N TRP A 146 -8.51 3.75 -10.50
CA TRP A 146 -7.06 3.72 -10.57
C TRP A 146 -6.53 4.61 -11.70
N LYS A 147 -5.29 5.06 -11.59
CA LYS A 147 -4.62 5.83 -12.64
C LYS A 147 -3.11 5.71 -12.55
N PHE A 148 -2.45 5.84 -13.69
CA PHE A 148 -1.04 6.23 -13.74
C PHE A 148 -0.91 7.75 -13.70
N ILE A 149 0.09 8.25 -12.99
CA ILE A 149 0.37 9.69 -12.82
C ILE A 149 1.88 9.93 -12.85
N ASP A 150 2.30 11.05 -13.43
CA ASP A 150 3.69 11.48 -13.41
C ASP A 150 4.15 11.80 -11.98
N PRO A 151 5.39 11.43 -11.59
CA PRO A 151 5.95 11.72 -10.26
C PRO A 151 5.86 13.20 -9.88
N GLU A 152 6.20 14.11 -10.78
CA GLU A 152 6.14 15.55 -10.52
C GLU A 152 4.68 16.05 -10.36
N GLU A 153 3.75 15.51 -11.16
CA GLU A 153 2.33 15.83 -11.04
C GLU A 153 1.74 15.30 -9.73
N LEU A 154 2.14 14.09 -9.30
CA LEU A 154 1.72 13.53 -8.02
C LEU A 154 2.20 14.40 -6.86
N SER A 155 3.46 14.79 -6.85
CA SER A 155 4.03 15.67 -5.80
C SER A 155 3.26 16.99 -5.71
N LYS A 156 3.03 17.66 -6.85
CA LYS A 156 2.22 18.90 -6.90
C LYS A 156 0.78 18.71 -6.41
N SER A 157 0.18 17.57 -6.76
CA SER A 157 -1.20 17.28 -6.39
C SER A 157 -1.34 16.96 -4.90
N ILE A 158 -0.37 16.27 -4.30
CA ILE A 158 -0.32 16.03 -2.85
C ILE A 158 -0.18 17.37 -2.11
N ASP A 159 0.73 18.24 -2.54
CA ASP A 159 0.93 19.56 -1.91
C ASP A 159 -0.33 20.44 -2.00
N GLN A 160 -1.05 20.38 -3.12
CA GLN A 160 -2.22 21.22 -3.36
C GLN A 160 -3.50 20.68 -2.70
N TYR A 161 -3.66 19.36 -2.61
CA TYR A 161 -4.88 18.69 -2.16
C TYR A 161 -4.56 17.49 -1.23
N PRO A 162 -3.82 17.69 -0.11
CA PRO A 162 -3.38 16.61 0.76
C PRO A 162 -4.56 15.78 1.32
N GLU A 163 -5.73 16.40 1.49
CA GLU A 163 -6.93 15.75 2.00
C GLU A 163 -7.52 14.68 1.06
N LYS A 164 -7.04 14.58 -0.19
CA LYS A 164 -7.45 13.56 -1.15
C LYS A 164 -6.61 12.30 -1.07
N TYR A 165 -5.46 12.37 -0.37
CA TYR A 165 -4.47 11.31 -0.33
C TYR A 165 -4.34 10.72 1.07
N THR A 166 -4.07 9.41 1.14
CA THR A 166 -3.85 8.75 2.43
C THR A 166 -2.57 9.28 3.09
N PRO A 167 -2.50 9.38 4.43
CA PRO A 167 -1.32 9.91 5.13
C PRO A 167 -0.04 9.11 4.83
N TRP A 168 -0.15 7.78 4.74
CA TRP A 168 1.01 6.94 4.43
C TRP A 168 1.52 7.18 3.01
N LEU A 169 0.64 7.32 1.99
CA LEU A 169 1.09 7.69 0.64
C LEU A 169 1.87 9.00 0.65
N GLN A 170 1.41 10.02 1.37
CA GLN A 170 2.10 11.33 1.45
C GLN A 170 3.50 11.17 2.06
N SER A 171 3.61 10.43 3.16
CA SER A 171 4.89 10.18 3.85
C SER A 171 5.84 9.32 3.01
N GLU A 172 5.32 8.22 2.45
CA GLU A 172 6.09 7.30 1.60
C GLU A 172 6.56 7.98 0.31
N TRP A 173 5.68 8.76 -0.34
CA TRP A 173 6.02 9.47 -1.57
C TRP A 173 7.13 10.49 -1.35
N SER A 174 7.04 11.25 -0.25
CA SER A 174 8.10 12.17 0.16
C SER A 174 9.42 11.43 0.41
N GLU A 175 9.40 10.29 1.09
CA GLU A 175 10.60 9.50 1.36
C GLU A 175 11.19 8.90 0.06
N LEU A 176 10.35 8.34 -0.82
CA LEU A 176 10.77 7.77 -2.10
C LEU A 176 11.46 8.81 -2.99
N THR A 177 10.84 9.99 -3.12
CA THR A 177 11.36 11.05 -4.00
C THR A 177 12.63 11.71 -3.47
N ASN A 178 12.76 11.84 -2.14
CA ASN A 178 13.94 12.48 -1.56
C ASN A 178 15.14 11.53 -1.41
N ASN A 179 14.90 10.23 -1.13
CA ASN A 179 15.97 9.33 -0.67
C ASN A 179 16.14 8.08 -1.54
N TYR A 180 15.14 7.66 -2.34
CA TYR A 180 15.15 6.36 -3.02
C TYR A 180 15.04 6.41 -4.55
N LEU A 181 14.97 7.59 -5.20
CA LEU A 181 14.87 7.67 -6.67
C LEU A 181 16.01 6.94 -7.38
N GLY A 182 17.25 7.04 -6.88
CA GLY A 182 18.39 6.33 -7.44
C GLY A 182 18.24 4.80 -7.35
N SER A 183 17.74 4.29 -6.22
CA SER A 183 17.49 2.86 -6.01
C SER A 183 16.35 2.36 -6.89
N ILE A 184 15.27 3.15 -7.04
CA ILE A 184 14.15 2.84 -7.93
C ILE A 184 14.62 2.78 -9.38
N ASN A 185 15.36 3.79 -9.83
CA ASN A 185 15.90 3.85 -11.19
C ASN A 185 16.80 2.64 -11.49
N GLN A 186 17.65 2.26 -10.53
CA GLN A 186 18.52 1.10 -10.67
C GLN A 186 17.74 -0.22 -10.73
N ALA A 187 16.75 -0.39 -9.83
CA ALA A 187 15.96 -1.62 -9.72
C ALA A 187 15.05 -1.82 -10.94
N LEU A 188 14.42 -0.74 -11.43
CA LEU A 188 13.40 -0.80 -12.47
C LEU A 188 13.90 -0.41 -13.87
N GLY A 189 15.17 0.02 -14.00
CA GLY A 189 15.73 0.47 -15.28
C GLY A 189 15.10 1.79 -15.78
N LEU A 190 14.63 2.64 -14.87
CA LEU A 190 13.98 3.91 -15.16
C LEU A 190 14.97 5.09 -15.05
N SER A 191 14.50 6.30 -15.41
CA SER A 191 15.25 7.55 -15.29
C SER A 191 14.34 8.64 -14.69
N LEU A 192 13.83 8.36 -13.48
CA LEU A 192 13.03 9.32 -12.72
C LEU A 192 13.92 10.46 -12.21
N ASN A 193 13.39 11.70 -12.20
CA ASN A 193 14.05 12.92 -11.76
C ASN A 193 13.40 13.48 -10.50
#